data_a5674de6a0f20a2f3443e9806a46f664
#
_entry.id   a5674de6a0f20a2f3443e9806a46f664
#
_cell.length_a   1.000
_cell.length_b   1.000
_cell.length_c   1.000
_cell.angle_alpha   90.00
_cell.angle_beta   90.00
_cell.angle_gamma   90.00
#
_symmetry.space_group_name_H-M   'P 1'
#
loop_
_entity.id
_entity.type
_entity.pdbx_description
1 polymer ?
#
loop_
_entity_poly.entity_id
_entity_poly.type
_entity_poly.pdbx_seq_one_letter_code
_entity_poly.pdbx_strand_id
1 'polypeptide(L)'
;VGSEMCIRDRFNSVDKATKRVKEMIDEGVDIIDIGGVSTRPGYEEVSLEEEMERVIPVVKALVQYDIQLSIDTFRSEVAEACLKLGATMINDQWAGLYDPKIFKVVAEYGAEIVLMHNGDGRREDPVVDEMLTSLLAQANKAEMAGIPQEKIWLDPGIGFAKTRDEENEVMARLDELVATEYPILLATSRKRFIKEMIGTDTTPLERDEATGATTAYGIMKGVKAVRVHNVQLNARLAHSMDFLKENEHERHNLS
;
A
#
# COMPACT_ATOMS: atom_id res chain seq x y z
N VAL A 1 0.86 -9.38 -0.44
CA VAL A 1 -0.05 -8.97 -1.52
C VAL A 1 -1.31 -8.39 -0.91
N GLY A 2 -1.52 -7.07 -1.02
CA GLY A 2 -2.71 -6.38 -0.51
C GLY A 2 -3.76 -6.20 -1.61
N SER A 3 -5.05 -6.35 -1.28
CA SER A 3 -6.16 -6.05 -2.18
C SER A 3 -6.99 -4.90 -1.64
N GLU A 4 -7.31 -3.94 -2.52
CA GLU A 4 -8.19 -2.81 -2.19
C GLU A 4 -9.64 -3.25 -2.01
N MET A 5 -10.23 -2.93 -0.87
CA MET A 5 -11.66 -3.00 -0.67
C MET A 5 -12.19 -1.65 -0.18
N CYS A 6 -12.64 -0.81 -1.12
CA CYS A 6 -13.33 0.43 -0.80
C CYS A 6 -14.81 0.12 -0.56
N ILE A 7 -15.29 0.31 0.67
CA ILE A 7 -16.66 -0.03 1.08
C ILE A 7 -17.54 1.21 0.99
N ARG A 8 -18.46 1.22 0.01
CA ARG A 8 -19.34 2.35 -0.29
C ARG A 8 -20.77 2.25 0.25
N ASP A 9 -21.30 1.05 0.50
CA ASP A 9 -22.73 0.85 0.82
C ASP A 9 -22.97 0.20 2.18
N ARG A 10 -23.76 0.86 3.04
CA ARG A 10 -23.88 0.62 4.49
C ARG A 10 -24.43 -0.75 4.94
N PHE A 11 -25.21 -1.49 4.17
CA PHE A 11 -25.89 -2.70 4.65
C PHE A 11 -25.51 -4.01 3.97
N ASN A 12 -24.90 -3.95 2.78
CA ASN A 12 -24.40 -5.14 2.07
C ASN A 12 -22.88 -5.27 2.14
N SER A 13 -22.19 -4.40 2.90
CA SER A 13 -20.75 -4.24 2.86
C SER A 13 -20.00 -5.28 3.68
N VAL A 14 -20.47 -5.57 4.91
CA VAL A 14 -19.77 -6.51 5.82
C VAL A 14 -19.79 -7.93 5.27
N ASP A 15 -20.95 -8.43 4.82
CA ASP A 15 -21.05 -9.78 4.27
C ASP A 15 -20.26 -9.94 2.98
N LYS A 16 -20.35 -8.95 2.08
CA LYS A 16 -19.55 -8.93 0.84
C LYS A 16 -18.05 -8.85 1.13
N ALA A 17 -17.67 -7.99 2.07
CA ALA A 17 -16.31 -7.85 2.54
C ALA A 17 -15.78 -9.17 3.10
N THR A 18 -16.51 -9.78 4.01
CA THR A 18 -16.15 -11.06 4.63
C THR A 18 -16.03 -12.17 3.60
N LYS A 19 -16.97 -12.25 2.65
CA LYS A 19 -16.89 -13.22 1.55
C LYS A 19 -15.64 -13.00 0.69
N ARG A 20 -15.39 -11.75 0.29
CA ARG A 20 -14.22 -11.43 -0.54
C ARG A 20 -12.91 -11.69 0.19
N VAL A 21 -12.82 -11.39 1.49
CA VAL A 21 -11.63 -11.68 2.30
C VAL A 21 -11.36 -13.18 2.37
N LYS A 22 -12.36 -14.02 2.54
CA LYS A 22 -12.19 -15.48 2.50
C LYS A 22 -11.62 -15.95 1.15
N GLU A 23 -12.19 -15.45 0.05
CA GLU A 23 -11.66 -15.74 -1.30
C GLU A 23 -10.20 -15.30 -1.42
N MET A 24 -9.83 -14.10 -0.94
CA MET A 24 -8.46 -13.59 -0.99
C MET A 24 -7.49 -14.41 -0.12
N ILE A 25 -7.94 -14.90 1.03
CA ILE A 25 -7.14 -15.82 1.87
C ILE A 25 -6.87 -17.11 1.11
N ASP A 26 -7.88 -17.70 0.47
CA ASP A 26 -7.71 -18.89 -0.37
C ASP A 26 -6.84 -18.61 -1.62
N GLU A 27 -6.82 -17.38 -2.11
CA GLU A 27 -5.96 -16.89 -3.20
C GLU A 27 -4.50 -16.63 -2.77
N GLY A 28 -4.19 -16.63 -1.46
CA GLY A 28 -2.85 -16.45 -0.89
C GLY A 28 -2.48 -15.00 -0.59
N VAL A 29 -3.44 -14.19 -0.11
CA VAL A 29 -3.14 -12.84 0.40
C VAL A 29 -2.43 -12.89 1.75
N ASP A 30 -1.50 -11.96 2.00
CA ASP A 30 -0.82 -11.82 3.29
C ASP A 30 -1.41 -10.68 4.13
N ILE A 31 -1.85 -9.60 3.47
CA ILE A 31 -2.35 -8.39 4.12
C ILE A 31 -3.64 -7.93 3.42
N ILE A 32 -4.68 -7.67 4.19
CA ILE A 32 -5.93 -7.06 3.72
C ILE A 32 -5.93 -5.58 4.06
N ASP A 33 -6.06 -4.73 3.03
CA ASP A 33 -6.11 -3.28 3.19
C ASP A 33 -7.55 -2.77 3.09
N ILE A 34 -8.04 -2.10 4.15
CA ILE A 34 -9.43 -1.69 4.33
C ILE A 34 -9.50 -0.18 4.37
N GLY A 35 -10.23 0.44 3.45
CA GLY A 35 -10.43 1.88 3.40
C GLY A 35 -11.90 2.30 3.37
N GLY A 36 -12.25 3.33 4.12
CA GLY A 36 -13.57 3.96 4.14
C GLY A 36 -13.70 5.20 3.26
N VAL A 37 -12.56 5.74 2.83
CA VAL A 37 -12.46 6.99 2.04
C VAL A 37 -11.70 6.69 0.75
N SER A 38 -12.13 7.31 -0.34
CA SER A 38 -11.34 7.30 -1.58
C SER A 38 -10.53 8.59 -1.67
N THR A 39 -9.22 8.46 -1.82
CA THR A 39 -8.31 9.62 -2.00
C THR A 39 -8.06 9.95 -3.47
N ARG A 40 -8.84 9.35 -4.40
CA ARG A 40 -8.71 9.65 -5.84
C ARG A 40 -9.16 11.08 -6.13
N PRO A 41 -8.51 11.79 -7.06
CA PRO A 41 -8.92 13.13 -7.45
C PRO A 41 -10.40 13.21 -7.83
N GLY A 42 -11.15 14.19 -7.28
CA GLY A 42 -12.57 14.42 -7.57
C GLY A 42 -13.56 13.68 -6.67
N TYR A 43 -13.10 13.06 -5.59
CA TYR A 43 -13.99 12.45 -4.58
C TYR A 43 -14.49 13.48 -3.56
N GLU A 44 -15.75 13.29 -3.13
CA GLU A 44 -16.33 14.06 -2.02
C GLU A 44 -15.61 13.73 -0.71
N GLU A 45 -15.36 14.75 0.09
CA GLU A 45 -14.78 14.61 1.42
C GLU A 45 -15.75 13.85 2.32
N VAL A 46 -15.30 12.72 2.84
CA VAL A 46 -16.06 11.89 3.79
C VAL A 46 -15.77 12.38 5.20
N SER A 47 -16.82 12.57 6.03
CA SER A 47 -16.62 12.97 7.42
C SER A 47 -15.95 11.87 8.24
N LEU A 48 -15.38 12.24 9.39
CA LEU A 48 -14.79 11.29 10.33
C LEU A 48 -15.80 10.23 10.78
N GLU A 49 -17.01 10.67 11.13
CA GLU A 49 -18.09 9.80 11.58
C GLU A 49 -18.48 8.80 10.48
N GLU A 50 -18.59 9.27 9.26
CA GLU A 50 -18.94 8.41 8.13
C GLU A 50 -17.83 7.40 7.80
N GLU A 51 -16.56 7.79 7.87
CA GLU A 51 -15.44 6.87 7.74
C GLU A 51 -15.46 5.79 8.82
N MET A 52 -15.65 6.18 10.08
CA MET A 52 -15.82 5.26 11.21
C MET A 52 -16.97 4.28 11.00
N GLU A 53 -18.13 4.77 10.59
CA GLU A 53 -19.30 3.94 10.32
C GLU A 53 -19.07 2.91 9.20
N ARG A 54 -18.20 3.22 8.24
CA ARG A 54 -17.85 2.32 7.14
C ARG A 54 -16.83 1.26 7.55
N VAL A 55 -15.77 1.68 8.24
CA VAL A 55 -14.59 0.84 8.50
C VAL A 55 -14.78 -0.06 9.72
N ILE A 56 -15.30 0.48 10.84
CA ILE A 56 -15.37 -0.25 12.12
C ILE A 56 -16.15 -1.58 12.04
N PRO A 57 -17.33 -1.66 11.40
CA PRO A 57 -18.07 -2.93 11.31
C PRO A 57 -17.30 -4.00 10.53
N VAL A 58 -16.54 -3.58 9.50
CA VAL A 58 -15.75 -4.49 8.68
C VAL A 58 -14.54 -5.01 9.46
N VAL A 59 -13.79 -4.14 10.12
CA VAL A 59 -12.66 -4.55 10.96
C VAL A 59 -13.13 -5.53 12.03
N LYS A 60 -14.24 -5.24 12.75
CA LYS A 60 -14.82 -6.17 13.73
C LYS A 60 -15.16 -7.55 13.17
N ALA A 61 -15.62 -7.61 11.94
CA ALA A 61 -15.94 -8.87 11.29
C ALA A 61 -14.69 -9.63 10.82
N LEU A 62 -13.58 -8.92 10.54
CA LEU A 62 -12.40 -9.50 9.93
C LEU A 62 -11.29 -9.88 10.93
N VAL A 63 -11.23 -9.26 12.11
CA VAL A 63 -10.20 -9.56 13.13
C VAL A 63 -10.22 -11.00 13.66
N GLN A 64 -11.28 -11.75 13.37
CA GLN A 64 -11.39 -13.17 13.73
C GLN A 64 -10.61 -14.11 12.78
N TYR A 65 -10.17 -13.60 11.60
CA TYR A 65 -9.40 -14.36 10.64
C TYR A 65 -7.91 -14.20 10.94
N ASP A 66 -7.15 -15.26 10.73
CA ASP A 66 -5.69 -15.23 10.86
C ASP A 66 -5.06 -14.58 9.61
N ILE A 67 -5.21 -13.26 9.55
CA ILE A 67 -4.71 -12.42 8.46
C ILE A 67 -4.36 -11.02 8.98
N GLN A 68 -3.28 -10.44 8.48
CA GLN A 68 -2.92 -9.07 8.83
C GLN A 68 -3.92 -8.07 8.22
N LEU A 69 -4.43 -7.15 9.06
CA LEU A 69 -5.32 -6.08 8.62
C LEU A 69 -4.58 -4.75 8.61
N SER A 70 -4.56 -4.11 7.44
CA SER A 70 -4.12 -2.75 7.19
C SER A 70 -5.33 -1.83 7.05
N ILE A 71 -5.25 -0.62 7.57
CA ILE A 71 -6.31 0.37 7.49
C ILE A 71 -5.83 1.57 6.66
N ASP A 72 -6.46 1.77 5.50
CA ASP A 72 -6.21 2.91 4.61
C ASP A 72 -6.93 4.13 5.18
N THR A 73 -6.20 4.90 5.97
CA THR A 73 -6.69 6.14 6.59
C THR A 73 -5.53 7.09 6.90
N PHE A 74 -5.80 8.38 6.82
CA PHE A 74 -4.89 9.46 7.21
C PHE A 74 -5.33 10.17 8.51
N ARG A 75 -6.35 9.63 9.21
CA ARG A 75 -6.90 10.19 10.45
C ARG A 75 -6.49 9.34 11.65
N SER A 76 -5.88 9.97 12.65
CA SER A 76 -5.41 9.29 13.86
C SER A 76 -6.55 8.65 14.66
N GLU A 77 -7.75 9.26 14.67
CA GLU A 77 -8.92 8.74 15.38
C GLU A 77 -9.42 7.43 14.77
N VAL A 78 -9.46 7.34 13.43
CA VAL A 78 -9.83 6.09 12.73
C VAL A 78 -8.78 5.01 12.95
N ALA A 79 -7.49 5.39 12.84
CA ALA A 79 -6.38 4.50 13.10
C ALA A 79 -6.46 3.92 14.53
N GLU A 80 -6.63 4.77 15.54
CA GLU A 80 -6.74 4.32 16.94
C GLU A 80 -7.91 3.36 17.15
N ALA A 81 -9.09 3.68 16.61
CA ALA A 81 -10.28 2.84 16.76
C ALA A 81 -10.08 1.46 16.13
N CYS A 82 -9.43 1.38 14.95
CA CYS A 82 -9.17 0.12 14.27
C CYS A 82 -8.05 -0.70 14.94
N LEU A 83 -6.99 -0.05 15.41
CA LEU A 83 -5.91 -0.71 16.14
C LEU A 83 -6.40 -1.31 17.46
N LYS A 84 -7.29 -0.61 18.19
CA LYS A 84 -7.99 -1.14 19.38
C LYS A 84 -8.78 -2.42 19.09
N LEU A 85 -9.28 -2.58 17.88
CA LEU A 85 -10.04 -3.76 17.46
C LEU A 85 -9.15 -4.92 17.01
N GLY A 86 -7.85 -4.69 16.78
CA GLY A 86 -6.91 -5.73 16.40
C GLY A 86 -6.31 -5.58 14.99
N ALA A 87 -6.54 -4.46 14.29
CA ALA A 87 -5.72 -4.13 13.13
C ALA A 87 -4.26 -3.93 13.57
N THR A 88 -3.31 -4.19 12.68
CA THR A 88 -1.87 -4.18 13.02
C THR A 88 -1.04 -3.30 12.09
N MET A 89 -1.64 -2.72 11.06
CA MET A 89 -0.99 -1.83 10.11
C MET A 89 -1.89 -0.66 9.75
N ILE A 90 -1.31 0.50 9.56
CA ILE A 90 -1.97 1.70 9.01
C ILE A 90 -1.32 2.04 7.67
N ASN A 91 -2.14 2.26 6.65
CA ASN A 91 -1.70 2.73 5.33
C ASN A 91 -2.08 4.20 5.17
N ASP A 92 -1.13 5.09 5.44
CA ASP A 92 -1.35 6.53 5.40
C ASP A 92 -0.89 7.12 4.06
N GLN A 93 -1.85 7.41 3.19
CA GLN A 93 -1.62 7.99 1.86
C GLN A 93 -1.11 9.45 1.90
N TRP A 94 -1.02 10.06 3.07
CA TRP A 94 -0.46 11.40 3.30
C TRP A 94 0.81 11.39 4.15
N ALA A 95 1.30 10.21 4.53
CA ALA A 95 2.57 10.06 5.29
C ALA A 95 2.65 10.94 6.55
N GLY A 96 1.55 11.06 7.31
CA GLY A 96 1.47 11.90 8.50
C GLY A 96 1.39 13.41 8.24
N LEU A 97 1.32 13.84 6.99
CA LEU A 97 1.22 15.28 6.64
C LEU A 97 -0.17 15.86 6.95
N TYR A 98 -1.21 15.04 6.87
CA TYR A 98 -2.57 15.46 7.16
C TYR A 98 -2.82 15.50 8.69
N ASP A 99 -2.48 14.43 9.39
CA ASP A 99 -2.63 14.31 10.84
C ASP A 99 -1.38 13.67 11.48
N PRO A 100 -0.42 14.49 11.92
CA PRO A 100 0.82 14.00 12.53
C PRO A 100 0.65 13.19 13.82
N LYS A 101 -0.52 13.24 14.47
CA LYS A 101 -0.82 12.44 15.67
C LYS A 101 -0.86 10.95 15.36
N ILE A 102 -1.03 10.57 14.07
CA ILE A 102 -1.07 9.18 13.63
C ILE A 102 0.19 8.41 14.04
N PHE A 103 1.36 9.04 14.01
CA PHE A 103 2.63 8.41 14.41
C PHE A 103 2.62 7.99 15.88
N LYS A 104 2.11 8.86 16.76
CA LYS A 104 2.00 8.54 18.18
C LYS A 104 1.03 7.37 18.40
N VAL A 105 -0.11 7.41 17.75
CA VAL A 105 -1.10 6.32 17.83
C VAL A 105 -0.50 5.00 17.37
N VAL A 106 0.15 4.96 16.21
CA VAL A 106 0.78 3.74 15.68
C VAL A 106 1.85 3.21 16.63
N ALA A 107 2.69 4.10 17.21
CA ALA A 107 3.72 3.72 18.17
C ALA A 107 3.12 3.13 19.46
N GLU A 108 2.05 3.73 20.01
CA GLU A 108 1.37 3.26 21.23
C GLU A 108 0.80 1.84 21.08
N TYR A 109 0.33 1.48 19.89
CA TYR A 109 -0.18 0.13 19.61
C TYR A 109 0.89 -0.83 19.08
N GLY A 110 2.13 -0.36 18.89
CA GLY A 110 3.21 -1.16 18.32
C GLY A 110 2.91 -1.67 16.90
N ALA A 111 2.07 -0.96 16.16
CA ALA A 111 1.63 -1.31 14.81
C ALA A 111 2.67 -0.92 13.75
N GLU A 112 2.43 -1.34 12.51
CA GLU A 112 3.18 -0.93 11.33
C GLU A 112 2.51 0.28 10.66
N ILE A 113 3.28 1.08 9.91
CA ILE A 113 2.76 2.19 9.12
C ILE A 113 3.35 2.21 7.72
N VAL A 114 2.50 2.43 6.72
CA VAL A 114 2.93 2.74 5.35
C VAL A 114 2.84 4.25 5.15
N LEU A 115 3.92 4.85 4.70
CA LEU A 115 4.04 6.27 4.37
C LEU A 115 4.09 6.41 2.85
N MET A 116 3.03 6.94 2.23
CA MET A 116 2.96 7.11 0.79
C MET A 116 3.34 8.53 0.38
N HIS A 117 4.20 8.65 -0.64
CA HIS A 117 4.52 9.93 -1.26
C HIS A 117 3.31 10.51 -2.01
N ASN A 118 2.82 11.64 -1.55
CA ASN A 118 1.67 12.37 -2.09
C ASN A 118 1.92 13.89 -2.01
N GLY A 119 1.04 14.69 -2.62
CA GLY A 119 1.14 16.13 -2.61
C GLY A 119 0.24 16.79 -3.67
N ASP A 120 0.54 18.04 -4.02
CA ASP A 120 -0.18 18.78 -5.06
C ASP A 120 0.48 18.67 -6.46
N GLY A 121 1.57 17.92 -6.58
CA GLY A 121 2.33 17.73 -7.81
C GLY A 121 3.28 18.88 -8.17
N ARG A 122 3.35 19.93 -7.35
CA ARG A 122 4.33 21.01 -7.53
C ARG A 122 5.64 20.63 -6.86
N ARG A 123 6.73 20.77 -7.59
CA ARG A 123 8.07 20.50 -7.07
C ARG A 123 9.12 21.34 -7.79
N GLU A 124 10.19 21.67 -7.09
CA GLU A 124 11.36 22.38 -7.62
C GLU A 124 12.48 21.40 -7.99
N ASP A 125 12.60 20.31 -7.23
CA ASP A 125 13.59 19.26 -7.42
C ASP A 125 13.08 18.13 -8.34
N PRO A 126 13.99 17.30 -8.91
CA PRO A 126 13.62 16.07 -9.61
C PRO A 126 12.74 15.17 -8.73
N VAL A 127 11.78 14.48 -9.35
CA VAL A 127 10.72 13.75 -8.64
C VAL A 127 11.25 12.71 -7.64
N VAL A 128 12.30 11.99 -8.00
CA VAL A 128 12.86 10.94 -7.12
C VAL A 128 13.58 11.56 -5.92
N ASP A 129 14.33 12.64 -6.14
CA ASP A 129 15.07 13.33 -5.08
C ASP A 129 14.10 13.98 -4.07
N GLU A 130 13.04 14.62 -4.57
CA GLU A 130 11.96 15.20 -3.74
C GLU A 130 11.21 14.10 -2.97
N MET A 131 10.84 13.01 -3.65
CA MET A 131 10.15 11.86 -3.05
C MET A 131 10.98 11.25 -1.92
N LEU A 132 12.26 10.99 -2.14
CA LEU A 132 13.16 10.44 -1.12
C LEU A 132 13.30 11.40 0.07
N THR A 133 13.53 12.68 -0.19
CA THR A 133 13.63 13.71 0.85
C THR A 133 12.36 13.78 1.71
N SER A 134 11.20 13.80 1.06
CA SER A 134 9.91 13.87 1.73
C SER A 134 9.63 12.62 2.56
N LEU A 135 9.77 11.43 1.98
CA LEU A 135 9.49 10.16 2.67
C LEU A 135 10.45 9.95 3.84
N LEU A 136 11.75 10.19 3.68
CA LEU A 136 12.73 10.03 4.75
C LEU A 136 12.50 11.03 5.89
N ALA A 137 12.08 12.25 5.58
CA ALA A 137 11.70 13.22 6.61
C ALA A 137 10.49 12.75 7.44
N GLN A 138 9.49 12.12 6.82
CA GLN A 138 8.33 11.57 7.53
C GLN A 138 8.69 10.27 8.28
N ALA A 139 9.50 9.39 7.70
CA ALA A 139 10.01 8.20 8.37
C ALA A 139 10.79 8.54 9.65
N ASN A 140 11.66 9.55 9.58
CA ASN A 140 12.37 10.04 10.76
C ASN A 140 11.41 10.54 11.88
N LYS A 141 10.33 11.24 11.52
CA LYS A 141 9.31 11.66 12.50
C LYS A 141 8.58 10.44 13.11
N ALA A 142 8.31 9.41 12.32
CA ALA A 142 7.70 8.18 12.79
C ALA A 142 8.64 7.45 13.77
N GLU A 143 9.93 7.37 13.48
CA GLU A 143 10.94 6.82 14.39
C GLU A 143 11.04 7.63 15.69
N MET A 144 11.06 8.96 15.60
CA MET A 144 11.06 9.84 16.78
C MET A 144 9.81 9.68 17.63
N ALA A 145 8.68 9.26 17.05
CA ALA A 145 7.46 8.93 17.79
C ALA A 145 7.52 7.53 18.44
N GLY A 146 8.55 6.72 18.14
CA GLY A 146 8.80 5.42 18.75
C GLY A 146 8.42 4.22 17.87
N ILE A 147 8.18 4.41 16.57
CA ILE A 147 7.94 3.31 15.62
C ILE A 147 9.30 2.77 15.16
N PRO A 148 9.59 1.45 15.33
CA PRO A 148 10.84 0.86 14.82
C PRO A 148 10.94 0.94 13.30
N GLN A 149 12.15 1.12 12.76
CA GLN A 149 12.42 1.27 11.33
C GLN A 149 11.79 0.14 10.50
N GLU A 150 11.90 -1.10 10.95
CA GLU A 150 11.36 -2.28 10.27
C GLU A 150 9.83 -2.32 10.19
N LYS A 151 9.14 -1.45 10.94
CA LYS A 151 7.68 -1.27 10.94
C LYS A 151 7.21 -0.04 10.15
N ILE A 152 8.13 0.72 9.57
CA ILE A 152 7.85 1.88 8.74
C ILE A 152 8.07 1.48 7.28
N TRP A 153 7.00 1.43 6.51
CA TRP A 153 7.02 1.10 5.09
C TRP A 153 6.97 2.36 4.25
N LEU A 154 7.65 2.38 3.11
CA LEU A 154 7.60 3.49 2.16
C LEU A 154 6.88 3.06 0.89
N ASP A 155 5.99 3.91 0.38
CA ASP A 155 5.29 3.74 -0.91
C ASP A 155 5.61 4.95 -1.81
N PRO A 156 6.15 4.73 -3.01
CA PRO A 156 6.50 5.79 -3.93
C PRO A 156 5.30 6.58 -4.48
N GLY A 157 4.07 6.13 -4.23
CA GLY A 157 2.86 6.85 -4.61
C GLY A 157 2.64 6.93 -6.12
N ILE A 158 2.84 5.85 -6.86
CA ILE A 158 2.49 5.77 -8.30
C ILE A 158 1.00 6.08 -8.49
N GLY A 159 0.69 7.02 -9.38
CA GLY A 159 -0.69 7.49 -9.60
C GLY A 159 -1.11 8.67 -8.74
N PHE A 160 -0.23 9.20 -7.88
CA PHE A 160 -0.49 10.34 -7.00
C PHE A 160 0.53 11.46 -7.23
N ALA A 161 0.05 12.69 -7.39
CA ALA A 161 0.87 13.91 -7.48
C ALA A 161 2.08 13.81 -8.44
N LYS A 162 1.97 13.02 -9.50
CA LYS A 162 3.02 12.77 -10.49
C LYS A 162 2.48 12.81 -11.91
N THR A 163 3.27 13.36 -12.81
CA THR A 163 3.09 13.19 -14.25
C THR A 163 3.49 11.77 -14.68
N ARG A 164 3.16 11.40 -15.91
CA ARG A 164 3.53 10.07 -16.43
C ARG A 164 5.04 9.88 -16.54
N ASP A 165 5.76 10.89 -17.00
CA ASP A 165 7.22 10.84 -17.12
C ASP A 165 7.88 10.69 -15.75
N GLU A 166 7.34 11.37 -14.73
CA GLU A 166 7.79 11.22 -13.34
C GLU A 166 7.51 9.83 -12.78
N GLU A 167 6.35 9.22 -13.09
CA GLU A 167 6.07 7.85 -12.68
C GLU A 167 7.04 6.86 -13.34
N ASN A 168 7.37 7.06 -14.62
CA ASN A 168 8.36 6.27 -15.33
C ASN A 168 9.75 6.42 -14.69
N GLU A 169 10.14 7.64 -14.31
CA GLU A 169 11.41 7.90 -13.62
C GLU A 169 11.46 7.22 -12.25
N VAL A 170 10.39 7.35 -11.45
CA VAL A 170 10.29 6.69 -10.14
C VAL A 170 10.40 5.17 -10.27
N MET A 171 9.73 4.57 -11.24
CA MET A 171 9.85 3.13 -11.49
C MET A 171 11.25 2.72 -11.96
N ALA A 172 11.89 3.49 -12.82
CA ALA A 172 13.25 3.22 -13.28
C ALA A 172 14.28 3.28 -12.15
N ARG A 173 14.12 4.22 -11.20
CA ARG A 173 15.00 4.47 -10.06
C ARG A 173 14.47 3.87 -8.75
N LEU A 174 13.62 2.85 -8.80
CA LEU A 174 13.01 2.21 -7.63
C LEU A 174 14.03 1.60 -6.66
N ASP A 175 15.19 1.20 -7.17
CA ASP A 175 16.33 0.73 -6.39
C ASP A 175 16.89 1.78 -5.43
N GLU A 176 16.78 3.07 -5.73
CA GLU A 176 17.19 4.14 -4.80
C GLU A 176 16.28 4.19 -3.57
N LEU A 177 14.97 3.95 -3.75
CA LEU A 177 14.05 3.85 -2.63
C LEU A 177 14.30 2.57 -1.81
N VAL A 178 14.58 1.45 -2.47
CA VAL A 178 14.93 0.19 -1.79
C VAL A 178 16.24 0.32 -1.00
N ALA A 179 17.21 1.09 -1.51
CA ALA A 179 18.49 1.35 -0.83
C ALA A 179 18.35 2.14 0.49
N THR A 180 17.17 2.69 0.81
CA THR A 180 16.91 3.36 2.09
C THR A 180 16.80 2.40 3.28
N GLU A 181 16.76 1.09 3.02
CA GLU A 181 16.62 0.00 4.00
C GLU A 181 15.26 -0.06 4.73
N TYR A 182 14.32 0.83 4.41
CA TYR A 182 12.92 0.66 4.82
C TYR A 182 12.24 -0.39 3.94
N PRO A 183 11.28 -1.18 4.47
CA PRO A 183 10.45 -2.03 3.63
C PRO A 183 9.63 -1.19 2.64
N ILE A 184 9.56 -1.62 1.38
CA ILE A 184 8.87 -0.89 0.31
C ILE A 184 7.58 -1.61 -0.06
N LEU A 185 6.47 -0.85 -0.10
CA LEU A 185 5.19 -1.22 -0.68
C LEU A 185 5.06 -0.58 -2.08
N LEU A 186 4.78 -1.40 -3.09
CA LEU A 186 4.54 -0.91 -4.46
C LEU A 186 3.07 -1.12 -4.87
N ALA A 187 2.38 -0.05 -5.21
CA ALA A 187 0.96 -0.04 -5.57
C ALA A 187 0.74 0.51 -6.99
N THR A 188 0.84 -0.34 -8.01
CA THR A 188 0.66 0.03 -9.43
C THR A 188 -0.65 -0.52 -10.02
N SER A 189 -1.32 -1.44 -9.33
CA SER A 189 -2.41 -2.26 -9.85
C SER A 189 -3.53 -1.47 -10.52
N ARG A 190 -3.80 -1.80 -11.79
CA ARG A 190 -4.89 -1.25 -12.63
C ARG A 190 -4.86 0.27 -12.82
N LYS A 191 -3.78 0.94 -12.40
CA LYS A 191 -3.63 2.40 -12.52
C LYS A 191 -3.43 2.84 -13.98
N ARG A 192 -3.55 4.15 -14.24
CA ARG A 192 -3.33 4.72 -15.58
C ARG A 192 -1.93 4.46 -16.12
N PHE A 193 -0.94 4.41 -15.24
CA PHE A 193 0.42 3.99 -15.56
C PHE A 193 0.46 2.66 -16.33
N ILE A 194 -0.28 1.64 -15.86
CA ILE A 194 -0.36 0.34 -16.52
C ILE A 194 -1.01 0.44 -17.90
N LYS A 195 -2.05 1.26 -18.05
CA LYS A 195 -2.72 1.48 -19.35
C LYS A 195 -1.73 1.96 -20.42
N GLU A 196 -0.87 2.91 -20.08
CA GLU A 196 0.11 3.45 -21.03
C GLU A 196 1.24 2.46 -21.32
N MET A 197 1.66 1.69 -20.32
CA MET A 197 2.61 0.58 -20.50
C MET A 197 2.15 -0.44 -21.56
N ILE A 198 0.85 -0.76 -21.58
CA ILE A 198 0.27 -1.69 -22.56
C ILE A 198 0.20 -1.04 -23.96
N GLY A 199 0.10 0.29 -24.03
CA GLY A 199 0.03 1.05 -25.29
C GLY A 199 -1.30 0.95 -26.02
N THR A 200 -2.35 0.41 -25.40
CA THR A 200 -3.70 0.30 -25.95
C THR A 200 -4.75 0.81 -24.96
N ASP A 201 -5.92 1.14 -25.47
CA ASP A 201 -7.05 1.53 -24.61
C ASP A 201 -7.61 0.28 -23.90
N THR A 202 -7.52 0.27 -22.58
CA THR A 202 -7.88 -0.89 -21.75
C THR A 202 -8.76 -0.48 -20.58
N THR A 203 -9.71 -1.34 -20.22
CA THR A 203 -10.43 -1.26 -18.96
C THR A 203 -9.52 -1.66 -17.79
N PRO A 204 -9.85 -1.30 -16.53
CA PRO A 204 -9.03 -1.70 -15.38
C PRO A 204 -8.81 -3.22 -15.26
N LEU A 205 -9.79 -4.05 -15.61
CA LEU A 205 -9.68 -5.52 -15.53
C LEU A 205 -8.68 -6.10 -16.53
N GLU A 206 -8.58 -5.49 -17.71
CA GLU A 206 -7.64 -5.89 -18.76
C GLU A 206 -6.17 -5.51 -18.46
N ARG A 207 -5.91 -4.91 -17.30
CA ARG A 207 -4.57 -4.50 -16.86
C ARG A 207 -3.91 -5.47 -15.88
N ASP A 208 -4.55 -6.58 -15.56
CA ASP A 208 -4.04 -7.49 -14.51
C ASP A 208 -2.73 -8.17 -14.90
N GLU A 209 -2.57 -8.58 -16.17
CA GLU A 209 -1.33 -9.18 -16.67
C GLU A 209 -0.15 -8.20 -16.62
N ALA A 210 -0.36 -6.97 -17.08
CA ALA A 210 0.67 -5.94 -17.02
C ALA A 210 0.94 -5.45 -15.58
N THR A 211 -0.07 -5.50 -14.68
CA THR A 211 0.14 -5.34 -13.23
C THR A 211 1.09 -6.44 -12.73
N GLY A 212 0.91 -7.69 -13.17
CA GLY A 212 1.83 -8.78 -12.85
C GLY A 212 3.28 -8.51 -13.28
N ALA A 213 3.47 -7.89 -14.44
CA ALA A 213 4.81 -7.49 -14.89
C ALA A 213 5.46 -6.46 -13.93
N THR A 214 4.69 -5.48 -13.45
CA THR A 214 5.21 -4.52 -12.44
C THR A 214 5.44 -5.16 -11.08
N THR A 215 4.65 -6.17 -10.70
CA THR A 215 4.89 -6.99 -9.50
C THR A 215 6.23 -7.72 -9.60
N ALA A 216 6.46 -8.44 -10.69
CA ALA A 216 7.73 -9.15 -10.92
C ALA A 216 8.92 -8.19 -10.94
N TYR A 217 8.80 -7.05 -11.64
CA TYR A 217 9.82 -6.02 -11.67
C TYR A 217 10.13 -5.46 -10.27
N GLY A 218 9.10 -5.13 -9.48
CA GLY A 218 9.26 -4.64 -8.12
C GLY A 218 9.99 -5.65 -7.22
N ILE A 219 9.63 -6.94 -7.30
CA ILE A 219 10.28 -8.01 -6.54
C ILE A 219 11.77 -8.13 -6.93
N MET A 220 12.09 -8.05 -8.22
CA MET A 220 13.49 -8.04 -8.67
C MET A 220 14.27 -6.84 -8.14
N LYS A 221 13.64 -5.69 -8.02
CA LYS A 221 14.23 -4.48 -7.44
C LYS A 221 14.35 -4.54 -5.90
N GLY A 222 13.63 -5.42 -5.23
CA GLY A 222 13.71 -5.65 -3.78
C GLY A 222 12.55 -5.09 -2.97
N VAL A 223 11.40 -4.77 -3.60
CA VAL A 223 10.20 -4.39 -2.84
C VAL A 223 9.74 -5.55 -1.97
N LYS A 224 9.17 -5.24 -0.81
CA LYS A 224 8.72 -6.23 0.18
C LYS A 224 7.26 -6.63 0.01
N ALA A 225 6.42 -5.71 -0.47
CA ALA A 225 5.01 -5.97 -0.71
C ALA A 225 4.52 -5.27 -1.96
N VAL A 226 3.49 -5.84 -2.58
CA VAL A 226 2.75 -5.22 -3.68
C VAL A 226 1.26 -5.16 -3.32
N ARG A 227 0.62 -4.02 -3.59
CA ARG A 227 -0.82 -3.83 -3.38
C ARG A 227 -1.56 -4.00 -4.69
N VAL A 228 -2.39 -5.03 -4.79
CA VAL A 228 -3.00 -5.49 -6.04
C VAL A 228 -4.48 -5.82 -5.90
N HIS A 229 -5.23 -5.76 -7.01
CA HIS A 229 -6.64 -6.18 -7.06
C HIS A 229 -6.79 -7.69 -7.36
N ASN A 230 -5.98 -8.24 -8.25
CA ASN A 230 -5.99 -9.67 -8.58
C ASN A 230 -4.97 -10.41 -7.70
N VAL A 231 -5.46 -10.88 -6.55
CA VAL A 231 -4.62 -11.55 -5.55
C VAL A 231 -4.03 -12.84 -6.12
N GLN A 232 -4.85 -13.72 -6.70
CA GLN A 232 -4.42 -15.03 -7.17
C GLN A 232 -3.27 -14.94 -8.18
N LEU A 233 -3.38 -14.04 -9.16
CA LEU A 233 -2.33 -13.86 -10.16
C LEU A 233 -1.02 -13.39 -9.50
N ASN A 234 -1.11 -12.34 -8.67
CA ASN A 234 0.07 -11.70 -8.11
C ASN A 234 0.72 -12.52 -6.99
N ALA A 235 -0.04 -13.27 -6.19
CA ALA A 235 0.49 -14.23 -5.22
C ALA A 235 1.31 -15.33 -5.90
N ARG A 236 0.79 -15.90 -7.00
CA ARG A 236 1.52 -16.91 -7.81
C ARG A 236 2.78 -16.34 -8.43
N LEU A 237 2.73 -15.11 -8.95
CA LEU A 237 3.91 -14.43 -9.49
C LEU A 237 4.95 -14.17 -8.39
N ALA A 238 4.54 -13.65 -7.25
CA ALA A 238 5.44 -13.38 -6.13
C ALA A 238 6.15 -14.66 -5.68
N HIS A 239 5.40 -15.74 -5.48
CA HIS A 239 5.96 -17.04 -5.11
C HIS A 239 6.96 -17.58 -6.14
N SER A 240 6.65 -17.43 -7.42
CA SER A 240 7.56 -17.85 -8.51
C SER A 240 8.83 -17.01 -8.55
N MET A 241 8.72 -15.70 -8.32
CA MET A 241 9.86 -14.80 -8.31
C MET A 241 10.77 -15.04 -7.10
N ASP A 242 10.20 -15.29 -5.92
CA ASP A 242 10.96 -15.61 -4.71
C ASP A 242 11.73 -16.92 -4.90
N PHE A 243 11.10 -17.96 -5.45
CA PHE A 243 11.75 -19.22 -5.78
C PHE A 243 12.95 -19.02 -6.73
N LEU A 244 12.79 -18.19 -7.77
CA LEU A 244 13.89 -17.92 -8.70
C LEU A 244 15.06 -17.18 -8.03
N LYS A 245 14.77 -16.19 -7.17
CA LYS A 245 15.80 -15.42 -6.44
C LYS A 245 16.57 -16.30 -5.45
N GLU A 246 15.91 -17.16 -4.71
CA GLU A 246 16.54 -18.10 -3.78
C GLU A 246 17.55 -19.01 -4.51
N ASN A 247 17.17 -19.53 -5.67
CA ASN A 247 18.05 -20.40 -6.48
C ASN A 247 19.24 -19.64 -7.12
N GLU A 248 19.12 -18.35 -7.39
CA GLU A 248 20.25 -17.52 -7.83
C GLU A 248 21.28 -17.34 -6.72
N HIS A 249 20.83 -17.09 -5.48
CA HIS A 249 21.70 -16.92 -4.31
C HIS A 249 22.45 -18.21 -3.95
N GLU A 250 21.82 -19.37 -4.06
CA GLU A 250 22.48 -20.65 -3.81
C GLU A 250 23.63 -20.92 -4.78
N ARG A 251 23.50 -20.54 -6.06
CA ARG A 251 24.55 -20.69 -7.06
C ARG A 251 25.77 -19.80 -6.84
N HIS A 252 25.53 -18.56 -6.36
CA HIS A 252 26.63 -17.64 -6.05
C HIS A 252 27.40 -18.03 -4.79
N ASN A 253 26.80 -18.75 -3.86
CA ASN A 253 27.48 -19.25 -2.65
C ASN A 253 28.27 -20.56 -2.89
N LEU A 254 28.13 -21.19 -4.07
CA LEU A 254 28.83 -22.42 -4.45
C LEU A 254 30.02 -22.18 -5.44
N SER A 255 30.25 -20.92 -5.82
CA SER A 255 31.34 -20.49 -6.70
C SER A 255 32.37 -19.65 -5.94
#